data_bd9104d29d95b2270a9087505f225fd3
#
_entry.id   bd9104d29d95b2270a9087505f225fd3
#
_cell.length_a   1.000
_cell.length_b   1.000
_cell.length_c   1.000
_cell.angle_alpha   90.00
_cell.angle_beta   90.00
_cell.angle_gamma   90.00
#
_symmetry.space_group_name_H-M   'P 1'
#
loop_
_entity.id
_entity.type
_entity.pdbx_description
1 polymer ?
#
loop_
_entity_poly.entity_id
_entity_poly.type
_entity_poly.pdbx_seq_one_letter_code
_entity_poly.pdbx_strand_id
1 'polypeptide(L)'
;MTKRIHITPGWSFHDDEGNSLNPQLFPLLNGIKQTGKLTAATKLTQISYRHGWNLLDQATQFFGSKLVNLEKGRGAKLTSLGDKILWAEQRVGARLQPQMENLASELNIEIHKEMADVSPVLRLY
;
A
#
# COMPACT_ATOMS: atom_id res chain seq x y z
N MET A 1 -2.03 -14.46 -29.07
CA MET A 1 -2.28 -14.29 -27.63
C MET A 1 -3.07 -13.05 -27.35
N THR A 2 -4.06 -13.19 -26.50
CA THR A 2 -4.92 -12.07 -26.16
C THR A 2 -4.31 -11.29 -25.00
N LYS A 3 -4.16 -10.00 -25.20
CA LYS A 3 -3.70 -9.11 -24.14
C LYS A 3 -4.74 -9.01 -23.05
N ARG A 4 -4.31 -9.09 -21.80
CA ARG A 4 -5.20 -8.93 -20.66
C ARG A 4 -4.89 -7.61 -19.96
N ILE A 5 -5.95 -6.90 -19.64
CA ILE A 5 -5.88 -5.65 -18.90
C ILE A 5 -6.42 -5.88 -17.49
N HIS A 6 -5.72 -5.36 -16.51
CA HIS A 6 -6.12 -5.45 -15.11
C HIS A 6 -6.27 -4.05 -14.53
N ILE A 7 -7.34 -3.84 -13.80
CA ILE A 7 -7.56 -2.61 -13.05
C ILE A 7 -7.25 -2.90 -11.60
N THR A 8 -6.27 -2.19 -11.05
CA THR A 8 -5.90 -2.33 -9.65
C THR A 8 -6.33 -1.09 -8.90
N PRO A 9 -7.44 -1.14 -8.15
CA PRO A 9 -7.88 0.00 -7.37
C PRO A 9 -7.00 0.19 -6.14
N GLY A 10 -6.94 1.42 -5.65
CA GLY A 10 -6.14 1.73 -4.49
C GLY A 10 -6.52 3.04 -3.85
N TRP A 11 -5.89 3.33 -2.73
CA TRP A 11 -6.02 4.61 -2.04
C TRP A 11 -4.65 5.06 -1.58
N SER A 12 -4.53 6.34 -1.28
CA SER A 12 -3.29 6.90 -0.79
C SER A 12 -3.56 8.00 0.22
N PHE A 13 -2.55 8.30 1.01
CA PHE A 13 -2.60 9.35 2.01
C PHE A 13 -1.80 10.54 1.51
N HIS A 14 -2.37 11.72 1.56
CA HIS A 14 -1.76 12.96 1.10
C HIS A 14 -1.84 14.03 2.17
N ASP A 15 -0.92 14.99 2.10
CA ASP A 15 -1.04 16.21 2.87
C ASP A 15 -1.55 17.36 1.97
N ASP A 16 -1.71 18.54 2.54
CA ASP A 16 -2.21 19.72 1.81
C ASP A 16 -1.20 20.27 0.79
N GLU A 17 0.05 19.86 0.89
CA GLU A 17 1.12 20.35 0.01
C GLU A 17 1.38 19.43 -1.17
N GLY A 18 0.59 18.37 -1.31
CA GLY A 18 0.72 17.44 -2.42
C GLY A 18 1.72 16.32 -2.18
N ASN A 19 2.23 16.17 -0.95
CA ASN A 19 3.10 15.05 -0.60
C ASN A 19 2.26 13.80 -0.39
N SER A 20 2.77 12.66 -0.86
CA SER A 20 2.13 11.36 -0.68
C SER A 20 2.92 10.51 0.29
N LEU A 21 2.20 9.73 1.08
CA LEU A 21 2.81 8.74 1.95
C LEU A 21 3.10 7.47 1.15
N ASN A 22 4.30 6.93 1.29
CA ASN A 22 4.68 5.70 0.58
C ASN A 22 3.86 4.52 1.14
N PRO A 23 3.12 3.79 0.28
CA PRO A 23 2.27 2.68 0.75
C PRO A 23 3.04 1.51 1.36
N GLN A 24 4.33 1.38 1.10
CA GLN A 24 5.16 0.36 1.73
C GLN A 24 5.32 0.56 3.25
N LEU A 25 5.01 1.76 3.72
CA LEU A 25 5.06 2.06 5.15
C LEU A 25 4.12 1.16 5.96
N PHE A 26 2.93 0.90 5.45
CA PHE A 26 1.90 0.19 6.23
C PHE A 26 2.25 -1.27 6.52
N PRO A 27 2.70 -2.07 5.55
CA PRO A 27 3.21 -3.42 5.86
C PRO A 27 4.37 -3.39 6.86
N LEU A 28 5.25 -2.39 6.75
CA LEU A 28 6.36 -2.25 7.70
C LEU A 28 5.87 -1.97 9.11
N LEU A 29 4.93 -1.04 9.28
CA LEU A 29 4.33 -0.75 10.60
C LEU A 29 3.66 -1.98 11.19
N ASN A 30 2.92 -2.71 10.37
CA ASN A 30 2.29 -3.95 10.81
C ASN A 30 3.32 -5.00 11.24
N GLY A 31 4.40 -5.13 10.48
CA GLY A 31 5.50 -6.03 10.81
C GLY A 31 6.17 -5.67 12.14
N ILE A 32 6.36 -4.38 12.40
CA ILE A 32 6.90 -3.90 13.66
C ILE A 32 5.94 -4.22 14.81
N LYS A 33 4.65 -4.01 14.60
CA LYS A 33 3.65 -4.31 15.61
C LYS A 33 3.63 -5.79 15.97
N GLN A 34 3.80 -6.65 15.00
CA GLN A 34 3.77 -8.11 15.20
C GLN A 34 5.06 -8.66 15.78
N THR A 35 6.20 -8.16 15.35
CA THR A 35 7.51 -8.74 15.71
C THR A 35 8.23 -7.98 16.82
N GLY A 36 7.94 -6.68 16.97
CA GLY A 36 8.65 -5.83 17.91
C GLY A 36 10.08 -5.48 17.50
N LYS A 37 10.46 -5.76 16.25
CA LYS A 37 11.83 -5.50 15.77
C LYS A 37 11.79 -4.99 14.33
N LEU A 38 12.55 -3.93 14.05
CA LEU A 38 12.67 -3.41 12.70
C LEU A 38 13.33 -4.42 11.75
N THR A 39 14.38 -5.11 12.22
CA THR A 39 15.06 -6.13 11.41
C THR A 39 14.12 -7.25 10.97
N ALA A 40 13.28 -7.73 11.88
CA ALA A 40 12.31 -8.78 11.56
C ALA A 40 11.21 -8.24 10.63
N ALA A 41 10.74 -7.03 10.87
CA ALA A 41 9.71 -6.40 10.04
C ALA A 41 10.17 -6.19 8.60
N THR A 42 11.41 -5.74 8.40
CA THR A 42 11.96 -5.55 7.05
C THR A 42 12.11 -6.88 6.31
N LYS A 43 12.47 -7.95 7.02
CA LYS A 43 12.53 -9.28 6.42
C LYS A 43 11.15 -9.78 5.99
N LEU A 44 10.14 -9.59 6.83
CA LEU A 44 8.77 -9.99 6.51
C LEU A 44 8.24 -9.27 5.27
N THR A 45 8.59 -8.01 5.11
CA THR A 45 8.10 -7.17 4.02
C THR A 45 9.02 -7.20 2.80
N GLN A 46 10.11 -7.95 2.87
CA GLN A 46 11.07 -8.13 1.78
C GLN A 46 11.68 -6.81 1.29
N ILE A 47 11.99 -5.94 2.22
CA ILE A 47 12.72 -4.70 1.94
C ILE A 47 14.03 -4.69 2.72
N SER A 48 14.98 -3.88 2.27
CA SER A 48 16.24 -3.73 2.99
C SER A 48 16.03 -3.01 4.31
N TYR A 49 16.91 -3.25 5.26
CA TYR A 49 16.90 -2.53 6.53
C TYR A 49 17.00 -1.02 6.32
N ARG A 50 17.88 -0.61 5.41
CA ARG A 50 18.05 0.80 5.07
C ARG A 50 16.77 1.43 4.49
N HIS A 51 16.09 0.69 3.62
CA HIS A 51 14.82 1.17 3.06
C HIS A 51 13.76 1.32 4.15
N GLY A 52 13.73 0.37 5.10
CA GLY A 52 12.84 0.47 6.25
C GLY A 52 13.08 1.74 7.06
N TRP A 53 14.35 2.07 7.34
CA TRP A 53 14.71 3.31 8.01
C TRP A 53 14.23 4.54 7.22
N ASN A 54 14.43 4.53 5.90
CA ASN A 54 14.02 5.64 5.05
C ASN A 54 12.50 5.83 5.06
N LEU A 55 11.73 4.74 5.04
CA LEU A 55 10.27 4.81 5.13
C LEU A 55 9.82 5.45 6.44
N LEU A 56 10.43 5.06 7.55
CA LEU A 56 10.10 5.63 8.86
C LEU A 56 10.48 7.10 8.95
N ASP A 57 11.62 7.46 8.39
CA ASP A 57 12.08 8.85 8.39
C ASP A 57 11.18 9.73 7.54
N GLN A 58 10.82 9.29 6.35
CA GLN A 58 9.88 10.00 5.48
C GLN A 58 8.52 10.17 6.17
N ALA A 59 8.04 9.14 6.84
CA ALA A 59 6.79 9.22 7.59
C ALA A 59 6.86 10.24 8.72
N THR A 60 7.99 10.27 9.43
CA THR A 60 8.20 11.26 10.48
C THR A 60 8.14 12.69 9.92
N GLN A 61 8.75 12.91 8.78
CA GLN A 61 8.70 14.22 8.12
C GLN A 61 7.29 14.56 7.63
N PHE A 62 6.59 13.58 7.09
CA PHE A 62 5.23 13.77 6.61
C PHE A 62 4.26 14.19 7.73
N PHE A 63 4.32 13.52 8.87
CA PHE A 63 3.41 13.78 9.98
C PHE A 63 3.94 14.81 10.99
N GLY A 64 5.22 15.12 10.95
CA GLY A 64 5.86 15.97 11.95
C GLY A 64 6.05 15.30 13.30
N SER A 65 5.89 13.98 13.37
CA SER A 65 6.02 13.20 14.59
C SER A 65 6.43 11.78 14.27
N LYS A 66 7.12 11.13 15.18
CA LYS A 66 7.55 9.75 15.01
C LYS A 66 6.37 8.78 15.06
N LEU A 67 6.40 7.80 14.16
CA LEU A 67 5.43 6.70 14.15
C LEU A 67 5.96 5.48 14.90
N VAL A 68 7.27 5.38 15.07
CA VAL A 68 7.92 4.24 15.71
C VAL A 68 9.00 4.75 16.65
N ASN A 69 9.04 4.20 17.86
CA ASN A 69 10.14 4.38 18.79
C ASN A 69 11.10 3.20 18.64
N LEU A 70 12.35 3.52 18.30
CA LEU A 70 13.41 2.53 18.22
C LEU A 70 14.27 2.65 19.45
N GLU A 71 14.20 1.64 20.30
CA GLU A 71 14.99 1.59 21.53
C GLU A 71 16.18 0.68 21.33
N LYS A 72 17.37 1.23 21.54
CA LYS A 72 18.60 0.48 21.39
C LYS A 72 18.60 -0.73 22.34
N GLY A 73 18.69 -1.93 21.75
CA GLY A 73 18.70 -3.19 22.49
C GLY A 73 17.33 -3.65 22.99
N ARG A 74 16.25 -2.91 22.73
CA ARG A 74 14.90 -3.25 23.21
C ARG A 74 13.89 -3.43 22.09
N GLY A 75 14.29 -3.21 20.86
CA GLY A 75 13.43 -3.40 19.71
C GLY A 75 12.73 -2.13 19.25
N ALA A 76 11.59 -2.31 18.61
CA ALA A 76 10.82 -1.22 18.00
C ALA A 76 9.37 -1.33 18.44
N LYS A 77 8.75 -0.18 18.68
CA LYS A 77 7.36 -0.10 19.11
C LYS A 77 6.66 1.06 18.41
N LEU A 78 5.43 0.83 17.96
CA LEU A 78 4.64 1.91 17.39
C LEU A 78 4.32 2.96 18.46
N THR A 79 4.39 4.22 18.07
CA THR A 79 3.84 5.30 18.89
C THR A 79 2.32 5.26 18.81
N SER A 80 1.66 6.05 19.64
CA SER A 80 0.21 6.21 19.56
C SER A 80 -0.23 6.66 18.18
N LEU A 81 0.51 7.59 17.57
CA LEU A 81 0.24 8.05 16.21
C LEU A 81 0.44 6.92 15.20
N GLY A 82 1.55 6.18 15.28
CA GLY A 82 1.83 5.07 14.38
C GLY A 82 0.75 3.99 14.42
N ASP A 83 0.30 3.66 15.62
CA ASP A 83 -0.77 2.68 15.80
C ASP A 83 -2.09 3.17 15.17
N LYS A 84 -2.40 4.45 15.35
CA LYS A 84 -3.63 5.03 14.79
C LYS A 84 -3.59 5.11 13.26
N ILE A 85 -2.46 5.45 12.68
CA ILE A 85 -2.30 5.49 11.22
C ILE A 85 -2.45 4.09 10.62
N LEU A 86 -1.83 3.10 11.25
CA LEU A 86 -1.98 1.70 10.81
C LEU A 86 -3.44 1.25 10.91
N TRP A 87 -4.09 1.57 12.02
CA TRP A 87 -5.51 1.28 12.22
C TRP A 87 -6.37 1.90 11.12
N ALA A 88 -6.13 3.17 10.79
CA ALA A 88 -6.90 3.89 9.76
C ALA A 88 -6.75 3.23 8.39
N GLU A 89 -5.52 2.88 8.02
CA GLU A 89 -5.26 2.21 6.74
C GLU A 89 -5.96 0.85 6.67
N GLN A 90 -5.88 0.06 7.73
CA GLN A 90 -6.54 -1.25 7.79
C GLN A 90 -8.05 -1.11 7.72
N ARG A 91 -8.61 -0.08 8.33
CA ARG A 91 -10.04 0.17 8.31
C ARG A 91 -10.54 0.58 6.91
N VAL A 92 -9.77 1.42 6.22
CA VAL A 92 -10.07 1.77 4.83
C VAL A 92 -10.08 0.49 3.98
N GLY A 93 -9.04 -0.32 4.11
CA GLY A 93 -8.93 -1.57 3.37
C GLY A 93 -10.10 -2.52 3.61
N ALA A 94 -10.45 -2.73 4.87
CA ALA A 94 -11.54 -3.63 5.23
C ALA A 94 -12.89 -3.19 4.64
N ARG A 95 -13.13 -1.89 4.55
CA ARG A 95 -14.40 -1.34 4.06
C ARG A 95 -14.45 -1.17 2.56
N LEU A 96 -13.37 -0.72 1.95
CA LEU A 96 -13.38 -0.33 0.54
C LEU A 96 -12.85 -1.40 -0.41
N GLN A 97 -11.93 -2.26 0.05
CA GLN A 97 -11.29 -3.22 -0.83
C GLN A 97 -12.29 -4.12 -1.58
N PRO A 98 -13.28 -4.73 -0.92
CA PRO A 98 -14.24 -5.59 -1.63
C PRO A 98 -15.06 -4.82 -2.68
N GLN A 99 -15.48 -3.60 -2.36
CA GLN A 99 -16.27 -2.78 -3.28
C GLN A 99 -15.45 -2.36 -4.50
N MET A 100 -14.19 -1.99 -4.26
CA MET A 100 -13.28 -1.58 -5.34
C MET A 100 -12.95 -2.74 -6.27
N GLU A 101 -12.73 -3.92 -5.71
CA GLU A 101 -12.46 -5.13 -6.49
C GLU A 101 -13.65 -5.54 -7.35
N ASN A 102 -14.87 -5.45 -6.80
CA ASN A 102 -16.07 -5.74 -7.55
C ASN A 102 -16.25 -4.78 -8.73
N LEU A 103 -16.05 -3.49 -8.47
CA LEU A 103 -16.14 -2.47 -9.52
C LEU A 103 -15.07 -2.69 -10.59
N ALA A 104 -13.85 -2.96 -10.18
CA ALA A 104 -12.75 -3.23 -11.11
C ALA A 104 -13.06 -4.44 -12.00
N SER A 105 -13.65 -5.49 -11.44
CA SER A 105 -14.07 -6.68 -12.20
C SER A 105 -15.13 -6.34 -13.24
N GLU A 106 -16.14 -5.57 -12.87
CA GLU A 106 -17.19 -5.15 -13.79
C GLU A 106 -16.62 -4.33 -14.95
N LEU A 107 -15.80 -3.35 -14.64
CA LEU A 107 -15.19 -2.49 -15.64
C LEU A 107 -14.26 -3.27 -16.56
N ASN A 108 -13.53 -4.21 -15.99
CA ASN A 108 -12.61 -5.06 -16.75
C ASN A 108 -13.33 -5.93 -17.77
N ILE A 109 -14.47 -6.47 -17.41
CA ILE A 109 -15.31 -7.24 -18.32
C ILE A 109 -15.74 -6.38 -19.52
N GLU A 110 -16.20 -5.16 -19.26
CA GLU A 110 -16.62 -4.25 -20.32
C GLU A 110 -15.48 -3.86 -21.25
N ILE A 111 -14.31 -3.60 -20.70
CA ILE A 111 -13.12 -3.29 -21.48
C ILE A 111 -12.75 -4.45 -22.41
N HIS A 112 -12.77 -5.68 -21.87
CA HIS A 112 -12.41 -6.86 -22.65
C HIS A 112 -13.40 -7.14 -23.76
N LYS A 113 -14.69 -6.83 -23.56
CA LYS A 113 -15.68 -6.94 -24.62
C LYS A 113 -15.34 -6.04 -25.80
N GLU A 114 -14.99 -4.80 -25.54
CA GLU A 114 -14.61 -3.86 -26.59
C GLU A 114 -13.33 -4.29 -27.31
N MET A 115 -12.37 -4.83 -26.60
CA MET A 115 -11.15 -5.35 -27.19
C MET A 115 -11.43 -6.52 -28.13
N ALA A 116 -12.35 -7.39 -27.75
CA ALA A 116 -12.76 -8.52 -28.59
C ALA A 116 -13.50 -8.06 -29.85
N ASP A 117 -14.34 -7.03 -29.74
CA ASP A 117 -15.06 -6.46 -30.86
C ASP A 117 -14.13 -5.79 -31.88
N VAL A 118 -13.08 -5.16 -31.42
CA VAL A 118 -12.09 -4.52 -32.30
C VAL A 118 -11.28 -5.57 -33.09
N SER A 119 -10.95 -6.66 -32.45
CA SER A 119 -10.11 -7.70 -33.01
C SER A 119 -10.66 -8.30 -34.34
N PRO A 120 -11.96 -8.66 -34.44
CA PRO A 120 -12.52 -9.16 -35.70
C PRO A 120 -12.46 -8.16 -36.84
N VAL A 121 -12.62 -6.88 -36.58
CA VAL A 121 -12.53 -5.83 -37.59
C VAL A 121 -11.16 -5.81 -38.24
N LEU A 122 -10.12 -5.94 -37.45
CA LEU A 122 -8.75 -5.97 -37.94
C LEU A 122 -8.45 -7.17 -38.80
N ARG A 123 -9.15 -8.26 -38.62
CA ARG A 123 -8.94 -9.49 -39.38
C ARG A 123 -9.50 -9.44 -40.79
N LEU A 124 -10.39 -8.51 -41.04
CA LEU A 124 -11.01 -8.39 -42.36
C LEU A 124 -10.08 -7.80 -43.41
N TYR A 125 -8.97 -7.30 -43.00
CA TYR A 125 -7.99 -6.70 -43.85
C TYR A 125 -6.73 -7.56 -43.92
#